data_bacb5c76d5a7dc01cf4f9f527f92a9c2
#
_entry.id   bacb5c76d5a7dc01cf4f9f527f92a9c2
#
_cell.length_a   1.000
_cell.length_b   1.000
_cell.length_c   1.000
_cell.angle_alpha   90.00
_cell.angle_beta   90.00
_cell.angle_gamma   90.00
#
_symmetry.space_group_name_H-M   'P 1'
#
loop_
_entity.id
_entity.type
_entity.pdbx_description
1 polymer ?
#
loop_
_entity_poly.entity_id
_entity_poly.type
_entity_poly.pdbx_seq_one_letter_code
_entity_poly.pdbx_strand_id
1 'polypeptide(L)'
;MNGFVVLKFFSHLMLPPASMVLGFAAGAVLALVGLRRLGVALALLSAFETLILSLSPVARELVAPLERYARAEASHAAPCCYSAIVILGGGWNDLRIRHGARLYEKGVAPRIIVSGGDLASNPASAWPEAESMKHLLVLLGVPADAITAEDAARNTAENIANVRKIVGDEPVALVTSAYHMKRSLKLARRGALRAYAFPTDFAPSAGQRALWDNWLPTVDALQLSAAAIWEYLGITFDFRAVTPTPTVAS
;
A
#
# COMPACT_ATOMS: atom_id res chain seq x y z
N MET A 1 3.20 -17.96 -17.50
CA MET A 1 2.55 -17.27 -16.35
C MET A 1 3.68 -16.80 -15.46
N ASN A 2 3.88 -15.46 -15.33
CA ASN A 2 5.05 -14.90 -14.63
C ASN A 2 4.97 -15.26 -13.14
N GLY A 3 6.07 -15.75 -12.55
CA GLY A 3 6.14 -16.16 -11.13
C GLY A 3 5.64 -15.07 -10.15
N PHE A 4 5.71 -13.80 -10.54
CA PHE A 4 5.14 -12.65 -9.81
C PHE A 4 3.60 -12.73 -9.70
N VAL A 5 2.89 -13.06 -10.79
CA VAL A 5 1.42 -13.19 -10.80
C VAL A 5 0.98 -14.35 -9.90
N VAL A 6 1.69 -15.47 -9.96
CA VAL A 6 1.43 -16.64 -9.11
C VAL A 6 1.60 -16.28 -7.64
N LEU A 7 2.69 -15.60 -7.29
CA LEU A 7 2.98 -15.21 -5.91
C LEU A 7 1.97 -14.18 -5.39
N LYS A 8 1.61 -13.19 -6.21
CA LYS A 8 0.55 -12.20 -5.89
C LYS A 8 -0.78 -12.88 -5.67
N PHE A 9 -1.13 -13.87 -6.49
CA PHE A 9 -2.36 -14.65 -6.35
C PHE A 9 -2.39 -15.44 -5.02
N PHE A 10 -1.33 -16.18 -4.70
CA PHE A 10 -1.26 -16.96 -3.46
C PHE A 10 -1.28 -16.06 -2.21
N SER A 11 -0.61 -14.93 -2.25
CA SER A 11 -0.63 -14.02 -1.11
C SER A 11 -2.00 -13.37 -0.88
N HIS A 12 -2.79 -13.11 -1.93
CA HIS A 12 -4.18 -12.67 -1.76
C HIS A 12 -5.09 -13.76 -1.19
N LEU A 13 -4.81 -15.04 -1.49
CA LEU A 13 -5.55 -16.16 -0.91
C LEU A 13 -5.29 -16.36 0.59
N MET A 14 -4.13 -15.93 1.08
CA MET A 14 -3.77 -16.01 2.50
C MET A 14 -4.34 -14.87 3.35
N LEU A 15 -4.95 -13.86 2.73
CA LEU A 15 -5.49 -12.70 3.41
C LEU A 15 -7.02 -12.73 3.45
N PRO A 16 -7.67 -12.23 4.53
CA PRO A 16 -9.11 -12.05 4.55
C PRO A 16 -9.56 -11.09 3.44
N PRO A 17 -10.71 -11.33 2.81
CA PRO A 17 -11.70 -12.39 3.09
C PRO A 17 -11.42 -13.74 2.42
N ALA A 18 -10.39 -13.84 1.55
CA ALA A 18 -10.16 -15.08 0.79
C ALA A 18 -9.74 -16.25 1.69
N SER A 19 -8.89 -16.02 2.70
CA SER A 19 -8.50 -17.05 3.68
C SER A 19 -9.71 -17.67 4.38
N MET A 20 -10.70 -16.85 4.75
CA MET A 20 -11.95 -17.32 5.35
C MET A 20 -12.74 -18.23 4.40
N VAL A 21 -12.94 -17.79 3.15
CA VAL A 21 -13.68 -18.59 2.14
C VAL A 21 -12.98 -19.92 1.90
N LEU A 22 -11.66 -19.92 1.78
CA LEU A 22 -10.86 -21.14 1.60
C LEU A 22 -10.94 -22.05 2.82
N GLY A 23 -10.89 -21.50 4.02
CA GLY A 23 -11.03 -22.27 5.27
C GLY A 23 -12.39 -22.93 5.40
N PHE A 24 -13.48 -22.22 5.06
CA PHE A 24 -14.81 -22.82 5.03
C PHE A 24 -14.94 -23.91 3.94
N ALA A 25 -14.44 -23.65 2.73
CA ALA A 25 -14.46 -24.64 1.65
C ALA A 25 -13.69 -25.91 2.00
N ALA A 26 -12.47 -25.75 2.53
CA ALA A 26 -11.64 -26.86 3.00
C ALA A 26 -12.29 -27.61 4.17
N GLY A 27 -12.88 -26.87 5.12
CA GLY A 27 -13.66 -27.45 6.23
C GLY A 27 -14.84 -28.27 5.75
N ALA A 28 -15.59 -27.78 4.77
CA ALA A 28 -16.71 -28.53 4.16
C ALA A 28 -16.23 -29.81 3.48
N VAL A 29 -15.15 -29.75 2.69
CA VAL A 29 -14.55 -30.92 2.03
C VAL A 29 -14.12 -31.96 3.07
N LEU A 30 -13.43 -31.56 4.14
CA LEU A 30 -13.03 -32.46 5.23
C LEU A 30 -14.24 -33.13 5.88
N ALA A 31 -15.33 -32.41 6.10
CA ALA A 31 -16.54 -32.95 6.68
C ALA A 31 -17.21 -33.98 5.74
N LEU A 32 -17.20 -33.74 4.43
CA LEU A 32 -17.75 -34.64 3.42
C LEU A 32 -16.97 -35.97 3.29
N VAL A 33 -15.64 -35.92 3.46
CA VAL A 33 -14.79 -37.14 3.44
C VAL A 33 -14.71 -37.86 4.78
N GLY A 34 -15.60 -37.52 5.72
CA GLY A 34 -15.73 -38.22 7.02
C GLY A 34 -14.92 -37.60 8.17
N LEU A 35 -14.09 -36.59 7.92
CA LEU A 35 -13.27 -35.89 8.94
C LEU A 35 -14.02 -34.71 9.57
N ARG A 36 -15.29 -34.96 9.99
CA ARG A 36 -16.21 -33.90 10.45
C ARG A 36 -15.63 -33.00 11.55
N ARG A 37 -14.93 -33.59 12.56
CA ARG A 37 -14.36 -32.79 13.67
C ARG A 37 -13.30 -31.82 13.17
N LEU A 38 -12.44 -32.24 12.26
CA LEU A 38 -11.41 -31.39 11.64
C LEU A 38 -12.04 -30.32 10.76
N GLY A 39 -13.05 -30.69 9.97
CA GLY A 39 -13.77 -29.75 9.12
C GLY A 39 -14.45 -28.63 9.91
N VAL A 40 -15.16 -28.99 11.00
CA VAL A 40 -15.78 -28.00 11.89
C VAL A 40 -14.72 -27.13 12.59
N ALA A 41 -13.63 -27.73 13.10
CA ALA A 41 -12.56 -26.98 13.75
C ALA A 41 -11.92 -25.95 12.79
N LEU A 42 -11.67 -26.32 11.54
CA LEU A 42 -11.13 -25.43 10.53
C LEU A 42 -12.09 -24.27 10.17
N ALA A 43 -13.38 -24.59 10.02
CA ALA A 43 -14.40 -23.57 9.76
C ALA A 43 -14.51 -22.57 10.92
N LEU A 44 -14.51 -23.06 12.18
CA LEU A 44 -14.55 -22.20 13.37
C LEU A 44 -13.27 -21.34 13.48
N LEU A 45 -12.09 -21.90 13.19
CA LEU A 45 -10.83 -21.16 13.19
C LEU A 45 -10.85 -20.04 12.17
N SER A 46 -11.33 -20.30 10.96
CA SER A 46 -11.44 -19.27 9.89
C SER A 46 -12.44 -18.17 10.24
N ALA A 47 -13.57 -18.53 10.86
CA ALA A 47 -14.53 -17.55 11.36
C ALA A 47 -13.93 -16.69 12.48
N PHE A 48 -13.21 -17.32 13.41
CA PHE A 48 -12.56 -16.64 14.53
C PHE A 48 -11.45 -15.69 14.04
N GLU A 49 -10.59 -16.14 13.12
CA GLU A 49 -9.57 -15.29 12.47
C GLU A 49 -10.20 -14.02 11.89
N THR A 50 -11.24 -14.19 11.08
CA THR A 50 -11.92 -13.05 10.44
C THR A 50 -12.56 -12.13 11.47
N LEU A 51 -13.21 -12.69 12.49
CA LEU A 51 -13.80 -11.91 13.58
C LEU A 51 -12.73 -11.06 14.29
N ILE A 52 -11.63 -11.67 14.70
CA ILE A 52 -10.55 -10.96 15.40
C ILE A 52 -9.92 -9.87 14.54
N LEU A 53 -9.61 -10.17 13.27
CA LEU A 53 -9.03 -9.19 12.35
C LEU A 53 -9.99 -8.06 11.97
N SER A 54 -11.30 -8.25 12.15
CA SER A 54 -12.33 -7.22 11.94
C SER A 54 -12.50 -6.27 13.13
N LEU A 55 -11.81 -6.51 14.26
CA LEU A 55 -11.90 -5.65 15.43
C LEU A 55 -10.95 -4.45 15.30
N SER A 56 -11.47 -3.24 15.51
CA SER A 56 -10.67 -2.00 15.44
C SER A 56 -9.45 -1.97 16.38
N PRO A 57 -9.49 -2.48 17.63
CA PRO A 57 -8.30 -2.56 18.47
C PRO A 57 -7.21 -3.43 17.87
N VAL A 58 -7.57 -4.60 17.31
CA VAL A 58 -6.61 -5.52 16.69
C VAL A 58 -5.96 -4.90 15.46
N ALA A 59 -6.76 -4.31 14.57
CA ALA A 59 -6.25 -3.62 13.38
C ALA A 59 -5.27 -2.49 13.75
N ARG A 60 -5.58 -1.70 14.78
CA ARG A 60 -4.71 -0.64 15.28
C ARG A 60 -3.39 -1.17 15.85
N GLU A 61 -3.41 -2.23 16.64
CA GLU A 61 -2.19 -2.83 17.17
C GLU A 61 -1.31 -3.42 16.06
N LEU A 62 -1.91 -3.99 15.02
CA LEU A 62 -1.17 -4.49 13.86
C LEU A 62 -0.49 -3.38 13.08
N VAL A 63 -1.16 -2.24 12.89
CA VAL A 63 -0.62 -1.14 12.10
C VAL A 63 0.30 -0.21 12.89
N ALA A 64 0.13 -0.11 14.21
CA ALA A 64 0.85 0.84 15.06
C ALA A 64 2.39 0.79 14.95
N PRO A 65 3.07 -0.37 14.84
CA PRO A 65 4.51 -0.39 14.66
C PRO A 65 4.96 0.21 13.32
N LEU A 66 4.17 0.02 12.25
CA LEU A 66 4.43 0.58 10.92
C LEU A 66 4.28 2.10 10.94
N GLU A 67 3.24 2.59 11.58
CA GLU A 67 3.00 4.03 11.72
C GLU A 67 4.00 4.73 12.63
N ARG A 68 4.41 4.09 13.73
CA ARG A 68 5.48 4.63 14.59
C ARG A 68 6.78 4.80 13.81
N TYR A 69 7.12 3.80 12.97
CA TYR A 69 8.26 3.91 12.07
C TYR A 69 8.09 5.09 11.10
N ALA A 70 6.92 5.23 10.48
CA ALA A 70 6.65 6.31 9.54
C ALA A 70 6.76 7.70 10.19
N ARG A 71 6.26 7.87 11.42
CA ARG A 71 6.40 9.13 12.19
C ARG A 71 7.86 9.42 12.55
N ALA A 72 8.62 8.42 12.95
CA ALA A 72 10.04 8.56 13.25
C ALA A 72 10.85 8.98 12.02
N GLU A 73 10.63 8.36 10.86
CA GLU A 73 11.30 8.76 9.62
C GLU A 73 10.87 10.16 9.16
N ALA A 74 9.60 10.54 9.35
CA ALA A 74 9.11 11.87 8.99
C ALA A 74 9.77 12.99 9.83
N SER A 75 10.15 12.71 11.08
CA SER A 75 10.85 13.70 11.92
C SER A 75 12.26 14.04 11.43
N HIS A 76 12.84 13.23 10.56
CA HIS A 76 14.13 13.46 9.93
C HIS A 76 14.02 14.20 8.57
N ALA A 77 12.79 14.39 8.06
CA ALA A 77 12.59 15.10 6.81
C ALA A 77 12.70 16.61 6.99
N ALA A 78 13.45 17.26 6.12
CA ALA A 78 13.48 18.72 6.08
C ALA A 78 12.12 19.27 5.60
N PRO A 79 11.77 20.51 6.01
CA PRO A 79 10.47 21.09 5.62
C PRO A 79 10.38 21.43 4.12
N CYS A 80 11.50 21.59 3.43
CA CYS A 80 11.54 21.96 2.01
C CYS A 80 12.76 21.41 1.27
N CYS A 81 12.83 21.86 0.03
CA CYS A 81 13.98 21.81 -0.87
C CYS A 81 14.22 20.42 -1.47
N TYR A 82 13.13 19.74 -1.79
CA TYR A 82 13.15 18.51 -2.57
C TYR A 82 12.98 18.83 -4.07
N SER A 83 13.50 17.98 -4.92
CA SER A 83 13.37 18.12 -6.38
C SER A 83 11.96 17.80 -6.87
N ALA A 84 11.26 16.92 -6.17
CA ALA A 84 9.88 16.54 -6.46
C ALA A 84 9.17 15.99 -5.21
N ILE A 85 7.84 16.11 -5.18
CA ILE A 85 6.96 15.34 -4.32
C ILE A 85 6.58 14.09 -5.11
N VAL A 86 6.89 12.91 -4.59
CA VAL A 86 6.57 11.62 -5.22
C VAL A 86 5.40 11.01 -4.50
N ILE A 87 4.28 10.79 -5.18
CA ILE A 87 3.09 10.15 -4.64
C ILE A 87 2.98 8.74 -5.22
N LEU A 88 3.08 7.73 -4.36
CA LEU A 88 2.92 6.35 -4.78
C LEU A 88 1.43 5.99 -4.83
N GLY A 89 1.03 5.39 -5.94
CA GLY A 89 -0.26 4.73 -6.10
C GLY A 89 -0.43 3.54 -5.15
N GLY A 90 -1.56 2.88 -5.22
CA GLY A 90 -1.87 1.70 -4.42
C GLY A 90 -3.22 1.81 -3.72
N GLY A 91 -4.29 1.99 -4.51
CA GLY A 91 -5.68 1.99 -4.08
C GLY A 91 -6.34 3.38 -4.08
N TRP A 92 -7.64 3.37 -3.87
CA TRP A 92 -8.54 4.53 -3.96
C TRP A 92 -8.35 5.58 -2.84
N ASN A 93 -7.10 5.87 -2.47
CA ASN A 93 -6.86 6.72 -1.32
C ASN A 93 -6.58 8.17 -1.70
N ASP A 94 -7.62 8.99 -1.73
CA ASP A 94 -7.54 10.44 -1.93
C ASP A 94 -6.60 11.14 -0.93
N LEU A 95 -6.33 10.55 0.24
CA LEU A 95 -5.53 11.18 1.28
C LEU A 95 -4.08 11.40 0.84
N ARG A 96 -3.49 10.49 0.05
CA ARG A 96 -2.14 10.66 -0.49
C ARG A 96 -2.10 11.83 -1.48
N ILE A 97 -3.10 11.92 -2.35
CA ILE A 97 -3.21 12.97 -3.37
C ILE A 97 -3.42 14.33 -2.72
N ARG A 98 -4.37 14.44 -1.77
CA ARG A 98 -4.62 15.66 -1.00
C ARG A 98 -3.39 16.08 -0.18
N HIS A 99 -2.67 15.13 0.39
CA HIS A 99 -1.44 15.42 1.13
C HIS A 99 -0.35 15.97 0.20
N GLY A 100 -0.15 15.34 -0.96
CA GLY A 100 0.79 15.80 -1.97
C GLY A 100 0.46 17.21 -2.49
N ALA A 101 -0.82 17.50 -2.78
CA ALA A 101 -1.25 18.84 -3.17
C ALA A 101 -0.93 19.90 -2.10
N ARG A 102 -1.20 19.61 -0.81
CA ARG A 102 -0.85 20.51 0.29
C ARG A 102 0.66 20.72 0.44
N LEU A 103 1.47 19.70 0.19
CA LEU A 103 2.93 19.84 0.22
C LEU A 103 3.42 20.73 -0.92
N TYR A 104 2.82 20.61 -2.10
CA TYR A 104 3.11 21.46 -3.26
C TYR A 104 2.74 22.92 -2.95
N GLU A 105 1.56 23.18 -2.42
CA GLU A 105 1.10 24.50 -1.99
C GLU A 105 2.04 25.15 -0.95
N LYS A 106 2.62 24.34 -0.05
CA LYS A 106 3.62 24.77 0.93
C LYS A 106 5.02 24.98 0.36
N GLY A 107 5.23 24.75 -0.93
CA GLY A 107 6.53 24.92 -1.57
C GLY A 107 7.58 23.88 -1.18
N VAL A 108 7.16 22.67 -0.74
CA VAL A 108 8.09 21.58 -0.37
C VAL A 108 8.95 21.14 -1.56
N ALA A 109 8.36 21.14 -2.77
CA ALA A 109 9.07 20.93 -4.03
C ALA A 109 8.33 21.62 -5.19
N PRO A 110 9.03 21.93 -6.31
CA PRO A 110 8.46 22.67 -7.45
C PRO A 110 7.56 21.81 -8.36
N ARG A 111 7.57 20.48 -8.20
CA ARG A 111 6.78 19.55 -9.04
C ARG A 111 6.32 18.33 -8.26
N ILE A 112 5.29 17.67 -8.81
CA ILE A 112 4.77 16.39 -8.30
C ILE A 112 5.02 15.30 -9.34
N ILE A 113 5.44 14.12 -8.89
CA ILE A 113 5.47 12.89 -9.68
C ILE A 113 4.47 11.93 -9.05
N VAL A 114 3.48 11.52 -9.82
CA VAL A 114 2.56 10.44 -9.43
C VAL A 114 3.00 9.16 -10.13
N SER A 115 3.10 8.06 -9.39
CA SER A 115 3.60 6.80 -9.94
C SER A 115 2.67 5.65 -9.56
N GLY A 116 2.14 4.98 -10.60
CA GLY A 116 1.24 3.84 -10.48
C GLY A 116 0.57 3.52 -11.82
N GLY A 117 0.89 2.38 -12.41
CA GLY A 117 0.45 1.99 -13.75
C GLY A 117 -0.38 0.72 -13.83
N ASP A 118 -0.71 0.08 -12.69
CA ASP A 118 -1.36 -1.24 -12.69
C ASP A 118 -2.83 -1.18 -13.11
N LEU A 119 -3.07 -1.16 -14.43
CA LEU A 119 -4.39 -1.37 -15.03
C LEU A 119 -4.97 -2.75 -14.70
N ALA A 120 -4.14 -3.74 -14.39
CA ALA A 120 -4.60 -5.07 -14.02
C ALA A 120 -5.28 -5.10 -12.65
N SER A 121 -4.97 -4.15 -11.77
CA SER A 121 -5.65 -3.99 -10.48
C SER A 121 -7.00 -3.29 -10.59
N ASN A 122 -7.27 -2.56 -11.68
CA ASN A 122 -8.55 -1.92 -11.93
C ASN A 122 -8.89 -1.91 -13.43
N PRO A 123 -9.28 -3.07 -13.99
CA PRO A 123 -9.64 -3.18 -15.40
C PRO A 123 -10.89 -2.38 -15.80
N ALA A 124 -11.67 -1.89 -14.83
CA ALA A 124 -12.81 -1.00 -15.05
C ALA A 124 -12.38 0.47 -15.20
N SER A 125 -11.14 0.82 -14.88
CA SER A 125 -10.61 2.16 -15.11
C SER A 125 -10.20 2.31 -16.57
N ALA A 126 -10.73 3.31 -17.22
CA ALA A 126 -10.31 3.69 -18.59
C ALA A 126 -8.88 4.27 -18.62
N TRP A 127 -8.28 4.56 -17.46
CA TRP A 127 -7.03 5.31 -17.32
C TRP A 127 -6.10 4.64 -16.32
N PRO A 128 -4.77 4.67 -16.54
CA PRO A 128 -3.78 4.28 -15.56
C PRO A 128 -3.97 5.04 -14.23
N GLU A 129 -3.60 4.42 -13.12
CA GLU A 129 -3.76 5.03 -11.80
C GLU A 129 -3.07 6.41 -11.71
N ALA A 130 -1.85 6.52 -12.25
CA ALA A 130 -1.10 7.78 -12.26
C ALA A 130 -1.83 8.91 -13.01
N GLU A 131 -2.49 8.61 -14.13
CA GLU A 131 -3.27 9.61 -14.86
C GLU A 131 -4.51 10.05 -14.06
N SER A 132 -5.18 9.12 -13.39
CA SER A 132 -6.30 9.44 -12.48
C SER A 132 -5.84 10.32 -11.31
N MET A 133 -4.67 10.03 -10.72
CA MET A 133 -4.06 10.83 -9.67
C MET A 133 -3.70 12.23 -10.15
N LYS A 134 -3.13 12.35 -11.36
CA LYS A 134 -2.82 13.64 -12.01
C LYS A 134 -4.08 14.48 -12.20
N HIS A 135 -5.15 13.87 -12.72
CA HIS A 135 -6.42 14.56 -12.89
C HIS A 135 -6.96 15.13 -11.56
N LEU A 136 -6.91 14.33 -10.49
CA LEU A 136 -7.34 14.79 -9.16
C LEU A 136 -6.45 15.92 -8.61
N LEU A 137 -5.14 15.89 -8.84
CA LEU A 137 -4.24 16.98 -8.45
C LEU A 137 -4.57 18.28 -9.16
N VAL A 138 -4.89 18.22 -10.47
CA VAL A 138 -5.33 19.40 -11.24
C VAL A 138 -6.63 19.97 -10.67
N LEU A 139 -7.60 19.12 -10.31
CA LEU A 139 -8.83 19.55 -9.64
C LEU A 139 -8.58 20.18 -8.27
N LEU A 140 -7.48 19.81 -7.60
CA LEU A 140 -7.02 20.40 -6.33
C LEU A 140 -6.19 21.67 -6.53
N GLY A 141 -6.04 22.18 -7.75
CA GLY A 141 -5.38 23.44 -8.05
C GLY A 141 -3.87 23.33 -8.35
N VAL A 142 -3.31 22.13 -8.49
CA VAL A 142 -1.92 21.96 -8.91
C VAL A 142 -1.83 22.14 -10.42
N PRO A 143 -0.94 23.02 -10.94
CA PRO A 143 -0.76 23.20 -12.37
C PRO A 143 -0.41 21.89 -13.10
N ALA A 144 -1.03 21.64 -14.25
CA ALA A 144 -0.86 20.39 -14.99
C ALA A 144 0.58 20.16 -15.48
N ASP A 145 1.31 21.22 -15.76
CA ASP A 145 2.72 21.22 -16.15
C ASP A 145 3.68 20.94 -14.99
N ALA A 146 3.23 21.15 -13.75
CA ALA A 146 3.95 20.77 -12.54
C ALA A 146 3.77 19.29 -12.18
N ILE A 147 2.94 18.50 -12.93
CA ILE A 147 2.64 17.11 -12.59
C ILE A 147 3.16 16.17 -13.69
N THR A 148 4.03 15.26 -13.30
CA THR A 148 4.50 14.15 -14.17
C THR A 148 3.79 12.86 -13.75
N ALA A 149 3.12 12.18 -14.67
CA ALA A 149 2.56 10.86 -14.46
C ALA A 149 3.55 9.77 -14.92
N GLU A 150 3.83 8.81 -14.05
CA GLU A 150 4.58 7.59 -14.36
C GLU A 150 3.58 6.42 -14.28
N ASP A 151 3.19 5.89 -15.42
CA ASP A 151 2.09 4.95 -15.60
C ASP A 151 2.52 3.54 -16.01
N ALA A 152 3.83 3.28 -16.06
CA ALA A 152 4.37 1.99 -16.50
C ALA A 152 4.61 0.99 -15.34
N ALA A 153 4.67 1.47 -14.11
CA ALA A 153 5.00 0.63 -12.96
C ALA A 153 3.85 -0.30 -12.55
N ARG A 154 4.16 -1.58 -12.30
CA ARG A 154 3.20 -2.62 -11.88
C ARG A 154 3.28 -2.97 -10.40
N ASN A 155 4.28 -2.45 -9.70
CA ASN A 155 4.54 -2.70 -8.28
C ASN A 155 5.42 -1.59 -7.70
N THR A 156 5.52 -1.54 -6.36
CA THR A 156 6.26 -0.49 -5.64
C THR A 156 7.75 -0.44 -6.01
N ALA A 157 8.39 -1.57 -6.33
CA ALA A 157 9.79 -1.58 -6.71
C ALA A 157 10.00 -0.93 -8.10
N GLU A 158 9.08 -1.19 -9.03
CA GLU A 158 9.07 -0.55 -10.35
C GLU A 158 8.75 0.96 -10.23
N ASN A 159 7.79 1.37 -9.37
CA ASN A 159 7.54 2.77 -9.05
C ASN A 159 8.84 3.47 -8.64
N ILE A 160 9.55 2.92 -7.66
CA ILE A 160 10.82 3.47 -7.17
C ILE A 160 11.88 3.55 -8.29
N ALA A 161 12.03 2.48 -9.06
CA ALA A 161 13.01 2.43 -10.15
C ALA A 161 12.70 3.45 -11.26
N ASN A 162 11.43 3.61 -11.63
CA ASN A 162 11.03 4.56 -12.66
C ASN A 162 11.13 6.00 -12.17
N VAL A 163 10.70 6.28 -10.94
CA VAL A 163 10.91 7.60 -10.32
C VAL A 163 12.39 7.94 -10.26
N ARG A 164 13.28 6.98 -9.90
CA ARG A 164 14.72 7.18 -9.87
C ARG A 164 15.29 7.59 -11.24
N LYS A 165 14.78 7.04 -12.34
CA LYS A 165 15.16 7.47 -13.70
C LYS A 165 14.76 8.91 -14.01
N ILE A 166 13.62 9.36 -13.47
CA ILE A 166 13.09 10.72 -13.71
C ILE A 166 13.85 11.78 -12.89
N VAL A 167 14.17 11.48 -11.61
CA VAL A 167 14.75 12.48 -10.69
C VAL A 167 16.27 12.39 -10.59
N GLY A 168 16.88 11.32 -11.06
CA GLY A 168 18.32 11.13 -10.89
C GLY A 168 18.70 10.99 -9.40
N ASP A 169 19.81 11.60 -8.97
CA ASP A 169 20.32 11.56 -7.60
C ASP A 169 19.67 12.58 -6.66
N GLU A 170 18.71 13.35 -7.16
CA GLU A 170 18.06 14.42 -6.40
C GLU A 170 17.18 13.87 -5.27
N PRO A 171 17.10 14.58 -4.12
CA PRO A 171 16.24 14.18 -3.01
C PRO A 171 14.75 14.42 -3.34
N VAL A 172 13.89 13.50 -2.91
CA VAL A 172 12.44 13.59 -3.11
C VAL A 172 11.67 13.48 -1.80
N ALA A 173 10.54 14.17 -1.74
CA ALA A 173 9.54 14.01 -0.68
C ALA A 173 8.60 12.85 -1.06
N LEU A 174 8.73 11.70 -0.39
CA LEU A 174 7.96 10.49 -0.69
C LEU A 174 6.66 10.46 0.11
N VAL A 175 5.54 10.50 -0.60
CA VAL A 175 4.18 10.46 -0.05
C VAL A 175 3.55 9.10 -0.27
N THR A 176 3.16 8.45 0.81
CA THR A 176 2.37 7.22 0.81
C THR A 176 1.67 7.04 2.15
N SER A 177 0.78 6.02 2.28
CA SER A 177 0.15 5.70 3.56
C SER A 177 1.18 5.33 4.62
N ALA A 178 0.94 5.71 5.86
CA ALA A 178 1.87 5.51 6.97
C ALA A 178 2.26 4.04 7.15
N TYR A 179 1.31 3.11 7.03
CA TYR A 179 1.58 1.68 7.11
C TYR A 179 2.47 1.16 5.97
N HIS A 180 2.42 1.79 4.79
CA HIS A 180 3.21 1.43 3.60
C HIS A 180 4.61 2.06 3.59
N MET A 181 4.84 3.10 4.38
CA MET A 181 6.07 3.91 4.34
C MET A 181 7.34 3.09 4.57
N LYS A 182 7.32 2.15 5.54
CA LYS A 182 8.49 1.32 5.86
C LYS A 182 8.98 0.50 4.67
N ARG A 183 8.07 -0.15 3.94
CA ARG A 183 8.41 -0.93 2.74
C ARG A 183 8.86 -0.02 1.60
N SER A 184 8.20 1.10 1.39
CA SER A 184 8.55 2.07 0.35
C SER A 184 9.95 2.65 0.54
N LEU A 185 10.32 3.05 1.76
CA LEU A 185 11.68 3.55 2.06
C LEU A 185 12.74 2.44 1.96
N LYS A 186 12.42 1.20 2.36
CA LYS A 186 13.33 0.06 2.16
C LYS A 186 13.65 -0.15 0.68
N LEU A 187 12.63 -0.08 -0.18
CA LEU A 187 12.79 -0.20 -1.63
C LEU A 187 13.51 1.02 -2.22
N ALA A 188 13.21 2.24 -1.75
CA ALA A 188 13.89 3.46 -2.17
C ALA A 188 15.41 3.39 -1.89
N ARG A 189 15.80 2.97 -0.69
CA ARG A 189 17.23 2.77 -0.33
C ARG A 189 17.91 1.76 -1.25
N ARG A 190 17.24 0.66 -1.61
CA ARG A 190 17.78 -0.36 -2.53
C ARG A 190 17.87 0.12 -3.97
N GLY A 191 16.89 0.90 -4.41
CA GLY A 191 16.87 1.52 -5.73
C GLY A 191 17.72 2.78 -5.84
N ALA A 192 18.53 3.10 -4.82
CA ALA A 192 19.34 4.31 -4.73
C ALA A 192 18.54 5.62 -4.92
N LEU A 193 17.25 5.61 -4.60
CA LEU A 193 16.41 6.82 -4.59
C LEU A 193 16.55 7.50 -3.22
N ARG A 194 16.97 8.76 -3.21
CA ARG A 194 17.09 9.60 -2.00
C ARG A 194 15.70 10.11 -1.59
N ALA A 195 14.92 9.24 -0.91
CA ALA A 195 13.54 9.52 -0.51
C ALA A 195 13.44 9.84 0.98
N TYR A 196 12.69 10.89 1.29
CA TYR A 196 12.37 11.34 2.65
C TYR A 196 10.88 11.14 2.92
N ALA A 197 10.53 10.71 4.12
CA ALA A 197 9.18 10.29 4.47
C ALA A 197 8.22 11.46 4.67
N PHE A 198 7.12 11.47 3.92
CA PHE A 198 5.96 12.34 4.13
C PHE A 198 4.70 11.47 4.24
N PRO A 199 4.53 10.74 5.37
CA PRO A 199 3.44 9.80 5.55
C PRO A 199 2.09 10.51 5.69
N THR A 200 1.06 9.85 5.21
CA THR A 200 -0.35 10.24 5.38
C THR A 200 -1.19 9.01 5.70
N ASP A 201 -2.50 9.13 5.75
CA ASP A 201 -3.41 8.00 5.90
C ASP A 201 -3.08 7.15 7.14
N PHE A 202 -2.98 7.83 8.28
CA PHE A 202 -2.84 7.18 9.57
C PHE A 202 -4.17 6.58 10.01
N ALA A 203 -4.11 5.43 10.70
CA ALA A 203 -5.29 4.81 11.27
C ALA A 203 -6.00 5.77 12.26
N PRO A 204 -7.34 5.78 12.29
CA PRO A 204 -8.08 6.61 13.22
C PRO A 204 -7.69 6.32 14.68
N SER A 205 -7.54 7.38 15.48
CA SER A 205 -7.22 7.26 16.91
C SER A 205 -8.38 6.64 17.71
N ALA A 206 -8.03 5.94 18.79
CA ALA A 206 -9.00 5.20 19.63
C ALA A 206 -10.11 6.09 20.25
N GLY A 207 -9.87 7.40 20.37
CA GLY A 207 -10.80 8.34 21.02
C GLY A 207 -11.94 8.85 20.13
N GLN A 208 -12.01 8.46 18.87
CA GLN A 208 -13.01 8.98 17.92
C GLN A 208 -14.32 8.19 17.87
N ARG A 209 -14.40 7.04 18.56
CA ARG A 209 -15.58 6.18 18.62
C ARG A 209 -15.95 5.87 20.06
N ALA A 210 -17.22 5.57 20.31
CA ALA A 210 -17.65 5.05 21.61
C ALA A 210 -16.89 3.76 21.97
N LEU A 211 -16.62 3.54 23.26
CA LEU A 211 -15.80 2.40 23.72
C LEU A 211 -16.33 1.05 23.23
N TRP A 212 -17.64 0.86 23.25
CA TRP A 212 -18.27 -0.39 22.79
C TRP A 212 -18.21 -0.55 21.25
N ASP A 213 -18.28 0.56 20.49
CA ASP A 213 -18.24 0.57 19.03
C ASP A 213 -16.86 0.10 18.49
N ASN A 214 -15.80 0.28 19.27
CA ASN A 214 -14.48 -0.23 18.94
C ASN A 214 -14.40 -1.77 18.90
N TRP A 215 -15.31 -2.46 19.60
CA TRP A 215 -15.33 -3.92 19.70
C TRP A 215 -16.33 -4.56 18.72
N LEU A 216 -17.00 -3.77 17.90
CA LEU A 216 -17.81 -4.30 16.81
C LEU A 216 -16.92 -4.61 15.60
N PRO A 217 -17.14 -5.77 14.95
CA PRO A 217 -16.46 -6.10 13.70
C PRO A 217 -16.81 -5.10 12.60
N THR A 218 -15.81 -4.59 11.88
CA THR A 218 -16.00 -3.67 10.77
C THR A 218 -15.17 -4.07 9.56
N VAL A 219 -15.65 -3.72 8.37
CA VAL A 219 -14.93 -3.97 7.10
C VAL A 219 -13.64 -3.15 7.07
N ASP A 220 -13.67 -1.90 7.56
CA ASP A 220 -12.50 -1.02 7.60
C ASP A 220 -11.37 -1.61 8.46
N ALA A 221 -11.70 -2.18 9.63
CA ALA A 221 -10.72 -2.84 10.49
C ALA A 221 -10.14 -4.09 9.83
N LEU A 222 -10.98 -4.89 9.14
CA LEU A 222 -10.52 -6.05 8.40
C LEU A 222 -9.56 -5.65 7.27
N GLN A 223 -9.89 -4.62 6.50
CA GLN A 223 -9.03 -4.09 5.44
C GLN A 223 -7.71 -3.57 5.99
N LEU A 224 -7.74 -2.83 7.10
CA LEU A 224 -6.54 -2.30 7.74
C LEU A 224 -5.65 -3.43 8.29
N SER A 225 -6.23 -4.46 8.89
CA SER A 225 -5.51 -5.65 9.37
C SER A 225 -4.86 -6.39 8.20
N ALA A 226 -5.59 -6.61 7.11
CA ALA A 226 -5.07 -7.25 5.90
C ALA A 226 -3.92 -6.44 5.28
N ALA A 227 -4.06 -5.10 5.21
CA ALA A 227 -3.02 -4.21 4.72
C ALA A 227 -1.75 -4.27 5.59
N ALA A 228 -1.89 -4.26 6.92
CA ALA A 228 -0.75 -4.39 7.83
C ALA A 228 -0.02 -5.73 7.66
N ILE A 229 -0.77 -6.84 7.59
CA ILE A 229 -0.20 -8.19 7.35
C ILE A 229 0.53 -8.22 6.01
N TRP A 230 -0.07 -7.66 4.96
CA TRP A 230 0.55 -7.56 3.63
C TRP A 230 1.89 -6.82 3.68
N GLU A 231 1.97 -5.71 4.42
CA GLU A 231 3.21 -4.96 4.58
C GLU A 231 4.28 -5.75 5.34
N TYR A 232 3.91 -6.48 6.39
CA TYR A 232 4.84 -7.36 7.11
C TYR A 232 5.38 -8.47 6.20
N LEU A 233 4.52 -9.11 5.41
CA LEU A 233 4.93 -10.10 4.42
C LEU A 233 5.87 -9.47 3.39
N GLY A 234 5.52 -8.30 2.84
CA GLY A 234 6.35 -7.59 1.87
C GLY A 234 7.70 -7.13 2.41
N ILE A 235 7.78 -6.77 3.70
CA ILE A 235 9.04 -6.40 4.36
C ILE A 235 9.91 -7.63 4.62
N THR A 236 9.31 -8.76 5.01
CA THR A 236 10.02 -9.97 5.45
C THR A 236 10.50 -10.80 4.27
N PHE A 237 9.60 -11.12 3.35
CA PHE A 237 9.89 -12.04 2.26
C PHE A 237 10.56 -11.39 1.06
N ASP A 238 10.75 -10.05 1.11
CA ASP A 238 11.50 -9.36 0.09
C ASP A 238 11.17 -9.90 -1.31
N PHE A 239 9.90 -9.76 -1.70
CA PHE A 239 9.46 -10.19 -3.03
C PHE A 239 10.40 -9.51 -4.03
N ARG A 240 11.46 -10.23 -4.40
CA ARG A 240 12.48 -9.76 -5.32
C ARG A 240 11.74 -9.25 -6.54
N ALA A 241 11.76 -7.94 -6.72
CA ALA A 241 11.47 -7.39 -8.02
C ALA A 241 12.29 -8.20 -9.00
N VAL A 242 11.65 -8.88 -9.91
CA VAL A 242 12.32 -9.44 -11.06
C VAL A 242 13.07 -8.25 -11.64
N THR A 243 14.39 -8.26 -11.49
CA THR A 243 15.25 -7.26 -12.09
C THR A 243 14.85 -7.18 -13.56
N PRO A 244 14.52 -5.99 -14.09
CA PRO A 244 14.32 -5.88 -15.51
C PRO A 244 15.60 -6.37 -16.16
N THR A 245 15.50 -7.39 -17.01
CA THR A 245 16.59 -7.84 -17.86
C THR A 245 17.07 -6.58 -18.60
N PRO A 246 18.35 -6.21 -18.55
CA PRO A 246 18.83 -5.09 -19.34
C PRO A 246 18.50 -5.40 -20.79
N THR A 247 17.65 -4.61 -21.40
CA THR A 247 17.45 -4.61 -22.85
C THR A 247 18.80 -4.23 -23.43
N VAL A 248 19.51 -5.23 -23.97
CA VAL A 248 20.67 -5.02 -24.79
C VAL A 248 20.17 -4.23 -25.99
N ALA A 249 20.53 -2.94 -26.03
CA ALA A 249 20.35 -2.11 -27.20
C ALA A 249 21.26 -2.69 -28.31
N SER A 250 20.66 -3.21 -29.36
CA SER A 250 21.31 -3.52 -30.62
C SER A 250 21.23 -2.32 -31.52
#